data_a9c2f52cb639b29dd2c5120983f48857
#
_entry.id   a9c2f52cb639b29dd2c5120983f48857
#
_cell.length_a   1.000
_cell.length_b   1.000
_cell.length_c   1.000
_cell.angle_alpha   90.00
_cell.angle_beta   90.00
_cell.angle_gamma   90.00
#
_symmetry.space_group_name_H-M   'P 1'
#
loop_
_entity.id
_entity.type
_entity.pdbx_description
1 polymer ?
#
loop_
_entity_poly.entity_id
_entity_poly.type
_entity_poly.pdbx_seq_one_letter_code
_entity_poly.pdbx_strand_id
1 'polypeptide(L)'
;MMIAGLIKEHNLFAGAYAYIQKVFKSKRVIVALMSAFTGILPISGRVTVSAGMLDTLAPPKGSPGREKFGIIDYLSTHHYYVWSPLEKTILIPMAAFSIGYGAVVFKLLPLLIVSLGVVFTYITFFVKEDDIELNTQNKHFKVSNVIRNVFPFLVAIVLALKPIGGLDPWLVFGALLFYYMILTLTWDYKKLLGFVDFKLLAWVAVIIVVANFTRENTNDIKAYLENTAFDINTITGFSIISAL
;
A
#
# COMPACT_ATOMS: atom_id res chain seq x y z
N MET A 1 -10.95 0.35 -1.81
CA MET A 1 -11.60 0.45 -0.50
C MET A 1 -12.42 -0.78 -0.19
N MET A 2 -13.47 -1.14 -0.95
CA MET A 2 -14.31 -2.32 -0.70
C MET A 2 -13.52 -3.64 -0.58
N ILE A 3 -12.63 -3.93 -1.54
CA ILE A 3 -11.75 -5.13 -1.48
C ILE A 3 -10.99 -5.18 -0.16
N ALA A 4 -10.43 -4.07 0.24
CA ALA A 4 -9.68 -3.94 1.47
C ALA A 4 -10.53 -4.19 2.72
N GLY A 5 -11.76 -3.66 2.72
CA GLY A 5 -12.74 -3.91 3.77
C GLY A 5 -13.06 -5.39 3.90
N LEU A 6 -13.34 -6.08 2.79
CA LEU A 6 -13.61 -7.51 2.78
C LEU A 6 -12.41 -8.34 3.29
N ILE A 7 -11.20 -8.02 2.83
CA ILE A 7 -9.97 -8.70 3.29
C ILE A 7 -9.82 -8.57 4.80
N LYS A 8 -10.02 -7.34 5.33
CA LYS A 8 -9.88 -7.04 6.76
C LYS A 8 -10.95 -7.74 7.59
N GLU A 9 -12.21 -7.57 7.23
CA GLU A 9 -13.33 -8.09 8.00
C GLU A 9 -13.32 -9.62 8.10
N HIS A 10 -13.04 -10.29 6.98
CA HIS A 10 -13.00 -11.74 6.91
C HIS A 10 -11.62 -12.34 7.21
N ASN A 11 -10.65 -11.49 7.59
CA ASN A 11 -9.27 -11.89 7.92
C ASN A 11 -8.66 -12.84 6.89
N LEU A 12 -8.90 -12.56 5.60
CA LEU A 12 -8.57 -13.47 4.50
C LEU A 12 -7.08 -13.78 4.37
N PHE A 13 -6.22 -12.86 4.84
CA PHE A 13 -4.78 -13.02 4.73
C PHE A 13 -4.11 -13.63 5.97
N ALA A 14 -4.89 -13.96 7.01
CA ALA A 14 -4.35 -14.59 8.22
C ALA A 14 -3.60 -15.90 7.93
N GLY A 15 -4.10 -16.67 6.95
CA GLY A 15 -3.42 -17.91 6.52
C GLY A 15 -2.04 -17.69 5.93
N ALA A 16 -1.82 -16.56 5.23
CA ALA A 16 -0.50 -16.23 4.66
C ALA A 16 0.52 -15.97 5.76
N TYR A 17 0.13 -15.29 6.83
CA TYR A 17 1.01 -15.04 7.98
C TYR A 17 1.39 -16.33 8.70
N ALA A 18 0.40 -17.20 8.94
CA ALA A 18 0.66 -18.51 9.53
C ALA A 18 1.58 -19.36 8.64
N TYR A 19 1.43 -19.25 7.31
CA TYR A 19 2.30 -19.92 6.36
C TYR A 19 3.74 -19.40 6.41
N ILE A 20 3.94 -18.08 6.43
CA ILE A 20 5.26 -17.45 6.58
C ILE A 20 5.93 -17.95 7.86
N GLN A 21 5.24 -17.94 8.99
CA GLN A 21 5.78 -18.42 10.27
C GLN A 21 6.15 -19.93 10.26
N LYS A 22 5.44 -20.73 9.46
CA LYS A 22 5.73 -22.17 9.35
C LYS A 22 6.91 -22.47 8.43
N VAL A 23 7.07 -21.73 7.35
CA VAL A 23 8.08 -21.99 6.32
C VAL A 23 9.45 -21.47 6.73
N PHE A 24 9.50 -20.30 7.36
CA PHE A 24 10.75 -19.64 7.72
C PHE A 24 11.13 -19.94 9.17
N LYS A 25 12.40 -20.32 9.39
CA LYS A 25 12.94 -20.64 10.72
C LYS A 25 13.50 -19.40 11.44
N SER A 26 14.06 -18.45 10.71
CA SER A 26 14.60 -17.22 11.30
C SER A 26 13.47 -16.27 11.67
N LYS A 27 13.42 -15.90 12.93
CA LYS A 27 12.44 -14.94 13.45
C LYS A 27 12.56 -13.57 12.77
N ARG A 28 13.79 -13.11 12.47
CA ARG A 28 14.04 -11.86 11.74
C ARG A 28 13.46 -11.89 10.34
N VAL A 29 13.62 -12.99 9.62
CA VAL A 29 13.05 -13.18 8.28
C VAL A 29 11.53 -13.15 8.35
N ILE A 30 10.93 -13.78 9.36
CA ILE A 30 9.47 -13.75 9.57
C ILE A 30 8.99 -12.31 9.77
N VAL A 31 9.64 -11.54 10.65
CA VAL A 31 9.28 -10.12 10.88
C VAL A 31 9.43 -9.33 9.59
N ALA A 32 10.54 -9.48 8.86
CA ALA A 32 10.79 -8.78 7.61
C ALA A 32 9.72 -9.09 6.55
N LEU A 33 9.39 -10.36 6.35
CA LEU A 33 8.38 -10.78 5.38
C LEU A 33 6.97 -10.35 5.79
N MET A 34 6.62 -10.48 7.07
CA MET A 34 5.31 -10.04 7.56
C MET A 34 5.14 -8.54 7.42
N SER A 35 6.16 -7.76 7.77
CA SER A 35 6.11 -6.31 7.63
C SER A 35 6.05 -5.87 6.17
N ALA A 36 6.85 -6.46 5.29
CA ALA A 36 6.80 -6.18 3.85
C ALA A 36 5.43 -6.57 3.26
N PHE A 37 4.89 -7.72 3.66
CA PHE A 37 3.60 -8.21 3.17
C PHE A 37 2.43 -7.33 3.62
N THR A 38 2.45 -6.80 4.85
CA THR A 38 1.42 -5.86 5.32
C THR A 38 1.42 -4.55 4.53
N GLY A 39 2.60 -4.09 4.10
CA GLY A 39 2.72 -2.93 3.21
C GLY A 39 2.12 -3.15 1.82
N ILE A 40 1.94 -4.40 1.36
CA ILE A 40 1.29 -4.71 0.08
C ILE A 40 -0.24 -4.47 0.13
N LEU A 41 -0.84 -4.49 1.31
CA LEU A 41 -2.28 -4.40 1.46
C LEU A 41 -2.79 -2.98 1.15
N PRO A 42 -3.64 -2.78 0.13
CA PRO A 42 -4.22 -1.48 -0.20
C PRO A 42 -5.39 -1.16 0.76
N ILE A 43 -5.14 -1.19 2.06
CA ILE A 43 -6.19 -1.07 3.08
C ILE A 43 -6.11 0.30 3.75
N SER A 44 -7.21 1.05 3.76
CA SER A 44 -7.38 2.14 4.72
C SER A 44 -7.22 1.57 6.12
N GLY A 45 -6.27 2.09 6.89
CA GLY A 45 -5.94 1.53 8.21
C GLY A 45 -4.98 0.33 8.17
N ARG A 46 -4.24 0.10 7.06
CA ARG A 46 -3.17 -0.92 7.02
C ARG A 46 -2.15 -0.74 8.14
N VAL A 47 -1.86 0.51 8.53
CA VAL A 47 -1.00 0.79 9.70
C VAL A 47 -1.55 0.10 10.94
N THR A 48 -2.87 0.14 11.16
CA THR A 48 -3.51 -0.56 12.29
C THR A 48 -3.40 -2.09 12.15
N VAL A 49 -3.53 -2.60 10.92
CA VAL A 49 -3.41 -4.05 10.66
C VAL A 49 -1.94 -4.49 10.82
N SER A 50 -1.01 -3.73 10.26
CA SER A 50 0.43 -3.99 10.39
C SER A 50 0.87 -3.91 11.85
N ALA A 51 0.49 -2.84 12.54
CA ALA A 51 0.80 -2.67 13.97
C ALA A 51 0.22 -3.83 14.79
N GLY A 52 -1.04 -4.23 14.54
CA GLY A 52 -1.64 -5.37 15.22
C GLY A 52 -0.92 -6.70 14.97
N MET A 53 -0.38 -6.89 13.77
CA MET A 53 0.39 -8.08 13.43
C MET A 53 1.79 -8.08 14.02
N LEU A 54 2.49 -6.96 13.90
CA LEU A 54 3.80 -6.80 14.52
C LEU A 54 3.71 -6.85 16.05
N ASP A 55 2.60 -6.38 16.61
CA ASP A 55 2.33 -6.49 18.06
C ASP A 55 2.27 -7.94 18.55
N THR A 56 1.85 -8.88 17.70
CA THR A 56 1.87 -10.31 18.03
C THR A 56 3.27 -10.93 18.01
N LEU A 57 4.24 -10.26 17.42
CA LEU A 57 5.64 -10.67 17.33
C LEU A 57 6.53 -9.87 18.29
N ALA A 58 6.01 -8.77 18.80
CA ALA A 58 6.74 -7.89 19.71
C ALA A 58 6.74 -8.44 21.13
N PRO A 59 7.79 -8.16 21.92
CA PRO A 59 7.80 -8.52 23.33
C PRO A 59 6.69 -7.81 24.11
N PRO A 60 6.33 -8.26 25.33
CA PRO A 60 5.25 -7.69 26.14
C PRO A 60 5.37 -6.18 26.30
N LYS A 61 4.23 -5.51 26.51
CA LYS A 61 4.21 -4.06 26.76
C LYS A 61 5.10 -3.70 27.96
N GLY A 62 5.95 -2.70 27.75
CA GLY A 62 6.94 -2.26 28.74
C GLY A 62 8.27 -2.98 28.70
N SER A 63 8.42 -4.03 27.89
CA SER A 63 9.70 -4.72 27.73
C SER A 63 10.67 -3.93 26.85
N PRO A 64 11.99 -4.00 27.15
CA PRO A 64 13.02 -3.44 26.27
C PRO A 64 12.92 -4.05 24.85
N GLY A 65 13.10 -3.20 23.85
CA GLY A 65 13.10 -3.65 22.45
C GLY A 65 11.73 -3.61 21.76
N ARG A 66 10.63 -3.40 22.49
CA ARG A 66 9.30 -3.29 21.88
C ARG A 66 9.17 -2.07 20.96
N GLU A 67 9.82 -0.96 21.28
CA GLU A 67 9.85 0.25 20.46
C GLU A 67 10.40 0.00 19.05
N LYS A 68 11.28 -1.00 18.90
CA LYS A 68 11.84 -1.40 17.60
C LYS A 68 10.74 -1.84 16.61
N PHE A 69 9.69 -2.48 17.13
CA PHE A 69 8.57 -2.94 16.30
C PHE A 69 7.71 -1.78 15.79
N GLY A 70 7.60 -0.69 16.55
CA GLY A 70 7.00 0.55 16.07
C GLY A 70 7.80 1.18 14.93
N ILE A 71 9.13 1.15 15.02
CA ILE A 71 10.02 1.62 13.95
C ILE A 71 9.91 0.72 12.71
N ILE A 72 9.88 -0.61 12.90
CA ILE A 72 9.68 -1.56 11.81
C ILE A 72 8.33 -1.30 11.12
N ASP A 73 7.25 -1.13 11.87
CA ASP A 73 5.94 -0.83 11.32
C ASP A 73 5.98 0.45 10.48
N TYR A 74 6.55 1.51 11.01
CA TYR A 74 6.70 2.77 10.29
C TYR A 74 7.50 2.62 8.99
N LEU A 75 8.67 2.02 9.04
CA LEU A 75 9.54 1.84 7.88
C LEU A 75 8.94 0.89 6.85
N SER A 76 8.35 -0.21 7.28
CA SER A 76 7.87 -1.27 6.39
C SER A 76 6.52 -0.97 5.75
N THR A 77 5.68 -0.14 6.36
CA THR A 77 4.35 0.15 5.81
C THR A 77 4.36 1.28 4.78
N HIS A 78 5.41 2.09 4.71
CA HIS A 78 5.42 3.27 3.84
C HIS A 78 5.89 3.02 2.40
N HIS A 79 6.45 1.84 2.10
CA HIS A 79 6.87 1.52 0.72
C HIS A 79 5.72 1.52 -0.30
N TYR A 80 4.47 1.41 0.16
CA TYR A 80 3.30 1.45 -0.73
C TYR A 80 3.10 2.78 -1.45
N TYR A 81 3.61 3.87 -0.91
CA TYR A 81 3.58 5.17 -1.57
C TYR A 81 4.23 5.17 -2.94
N VAL A 82 5.07 4.17 -3.19
CA VAL A 82 5.89 4.07 -4.39
C VAL A 82 5.22 3.25 -5.48
N TRP A 83 4.31 2.33 -5.12
CA TRP A 83 3.81 1.36 -6.10
C TRP A 83 2.32 1.03 -5.97
N SER A 84 1.64 1.37 -4.88
CA SER A 84 0.23 0.99 -4.72
C SER A 84 -0.67 1.72 -5.71
N PRO A 85 -1.47 0.99 -6.53
CA PRO A 85 -2.36 1.60 -7.50
C PRO A 85 -3.53 2.37 -6.87
N LEU A 86 -3.68 2.30 -5.56
CA LEU A 86 -4.74 2.97 -4.80
C LEU A 86 -4.21 4.12 -3.95
N GLU A 87 -2.90 4.41 -4.08
CA GLU A 87 -2.27 5.46 -3.27
C GLU A 87 -2.28 6.81 -4.00
N LYS A 88 -2.57 7.88 -3.25
CA LYS A 88 -2.67 9.23 -3.79
C LYS A 88 -1.38 9.69 -4.45
N THR A 89 -0.23 9.33 -3.87
CA THR A 89 1.11 9.64 -4.40
C THR A 89 1.35 9.06 -5.79
N ILE A 90 0.60 8.04 -6.18
CA ILE A 90 0.62 7.45 -7.53
C ILE A 90 -0.52 8.00 -8.37
N LEU A 91 -1.74 8.04 -7.81
CA LEU A 91 -2.94 8.46 -8.56
C LEU A 91 -2.89 9.93 -9.00
N ILE A 92 -2.36 10.83 -8.14
CA ILE A 92 -2.29 12.26 -8.46
C ILE A 92 -1.37 12.53 -9.66
N PRO A 93 -0.10 12.09 -9.69
CA PRO A 93 0.75 12.28 -10.86
C PRO A 93 0.18 11.61 -12.11
N MET A 94 -0.42 10.43 -11.99
CA MET A 94 -1.06 9.77 -13.13
C MET A 94 -2.17 10.64 -13.74
N ALA A 95 -3.05 11.19 -12.89
CA ALA A 95 -4.15 12.04 -13.34
C ALA A 95 -3.63 13.39 -13.87
N ALA A 96 -2.73 14.06 -13.14
CA ALA A 96 -2.24 15.39 -13.49
C ALA A 96 -1.41 15.41 -14.78
N PHE A 97 -0.58 14.38 -14.99
CA PHE A 97 0.37 14.34 -16.10
C PHE A 97 -0.02 13.32 -17.18
N SER A 98 -1.17 12.65 -17.05
CA SER A 98 -1.61 11.57 -17.96
C SER A 98 -0.55 10.47 -18.13
N ILE A 99 0.16 10.14 -17.05
CA ILE A 99 1.21 9.13 -17.04
C ILE A 99 0.60 7.78 -16.70
N GLY A 100 0.94 6.75 -17.46
CA GLY A 100 0.49 5.39 -17.19
C GLY A 100 1.06 4.85 -15.87
N TYR A 101 0.27 4.06 -15.15
CA TYR A 101 0.62 3.48 -13.86
C TYR A 101 1.98 2.78 -13.86
N GLY A 102 2.22 1.92 -14.85
CA GLY A 102 3.50 1.21 -14.97
C GLY A 102 4.70 2.15 -15.08
N ALA A 103 4.57 3.25 -15.85
CA ALA A 103 5.66 4.21 -16.03
C ALA A 103 6.03 4.91 -14.72
N VAL A 104 5.04 5.26 -13.89
CA VAL A 104 5.28 5.85 -12.56
C VAL A 104 5.98 4.85 -11.65
N VAL A 105 5.45 3.63 -11.54
CA VAL A 105 6.01 2.59 -10.65
C VAL A 105 7.42 2.21 -11.06
N PHE A 106 7.70 2.03 -12.35
CA PHE A 106 9.05 1.69 -12.80
C PHE A 106 10.07 2.80 -12.53
N LYS A 107 9.67 4.07 -12.64
CA LYS A 107 10.55 5.19 -12.28
C LYS A 107 10.84 5.26 -10.77
N LEU A 108 9.88 4.86 -9.95
CA LEU A 108 10.00 4.86 -8.49
C LEU A 108 10.59 3.54 -7.93
N LEU A 109 10.82 2.54 -8.78
CA LEU A 109 11.35 1.24 -8.36
C LEU A 109 12.68 1.32 -7.58
N PRO A 110 13.66 2.17 -7.94
CA PRO A 110 14.87 2.33 -7.14
C PRO A 110 14.57 2.77 -5.69
N LEU A 111 13.61 3.69 -5.53
CA LEU A 111 13.18 4.15 -4.20
C LEU A 111 12.53 3.01 -3.39
N LEU A 112 11.74 2.16 -4.03
CA LEU A 112 11.17 0.96 -3.40
C LEU A 112 12.27 0.02 -2.90
N ILE A 113 13.29 -0.24 -3.74
CA ILE A 113 14.42 -1.11 -3.38
C ILE A 113 15.19 -0.53 -2.18
N VAL A 114 15.46 0.77 -2.20
CA VAL A 114 16.12 1.45 -1.07
C VAL A 114 15.27 1.37 0.19
N SER A 115 13.96 1.65 0.10
CA SER A 115 13.04 1.59 1.24
C SER A 115 13.02 0.21 1.88
N LEU A 116 12.86 -0.84 1.08
CA LEU A 116 12.91 -2.23 1.57
C LEU A 116 14.30 -2.58 2.13
N GLY A 117 15.38 -2.13 1.47
CA GLY A 117 16.75 -2.31 1.95
C GLY A 117 16.97 -1.71 3.33
N VAL A 118 16.44 -0.50 3.59
CA VAL A 118 16.50 0.13 4.93
C VAL A 118 15.78 -0.72 5.97
N VAL A 119 14.58 -1.24 5.66
CA VAL A 119 13.83 -2.11 6.57
C VAL A 119 14.61 -3.38 6.90
N PHE A 120 15.11 -4.08 5.88
CA PHE A 120 15.89 -5.30 6.08
C PHE A 120 17.19 -5.05 6.87
N THR A 121 17.88 -3.94 6.57
CA THR A 121 19.08 -3.52 7.30
C THR A 121 18.73 -3.25 8.75
N TYR A 122 17.70 -2.49 9.02
CA TYR A 122 17.27 -2.20 10.39
C TYR A 122 16.96 -3.48 11.16
N ILE A 123 16.15 -4.39 10.59
CA ILE A 123 15.81 -5.65 11.25
C ILE A 123 17.07 -6.51 11.52
N THR A 124 17.99 -6.54 10.57
CA THR A 124 19.21 -7.37 10.70
C THR A 124 20.14 -6.88 11.81
N PHE A 125 20.35 -5.57 11.92
CA PHE A 125 21.35 -5.01 12.83
C PHE A 125 20.80 -4.60 14.19
N PHE A 126 19.52 -4.20 14.27
CA PHE A 126 18.96 -3.62 15.49
C PHE A 126 17.96 -4.53 16.22
N VAL A 127 17.43 -5.56 15.56
CA VAL A 127 16.48 -6.50 16.17
C VAL A 127 17.19 -7.78 16.53
N LYS A 128 17.17 -8.14 17.80
CA LYS A 128 17.70 -9.43 18.26
C LYS A 128 16.64 -10.51 18.08
N GLU A 129 17.06 -11.75 17.87
CA GLU A 129 16.13 -12.89 17.78
C GLU A 129 15.32 -13.08 19.07
N ASP A 130 15.93 -12.75 20.21
CA ASP A 130 15.30 -12.85 21.54
C ASP A 130 14.24 -11.75 21.77
N ASP A 131 14.30 -10.64 21.01
CA ASP A 131 13.28 -9.60 21.04
C ASP A 131 11.99 -10.02 20.29
N ILE A 132 11.99 -11.18 19.62
CA ILE A 132 10.87 -11.62 18.78
C ILE A 132 10.13 -12.77 19.43
N GLU A 133 8.87 -12.56 19.78
CA GLU A 133 7.98 -13.60 20.28
C GLU A 133 7.17 -14.18 19.11
N LEU A 134 7.39 -15.46 18.81
CA LEU A 134 6.52 -16.17 17.86
C LEU A 134 5.40 -16.82 18.66
N ASN A 135 4.21 -16.26 18.55
CA ASN A 135 3.02 -16.93 19.08
C ASN A 135 2.66 -18.10 18.15
N THR A 136 3.21 -19.26 18.47
CA THR A 136 2.98 -20.53 17.78
C THR A 136 1.60 -21.11 18.06
N GLN A 137 0.58 -20.28 18.27
CA GLN A 137 -0.77 -20.83 18.26
C GLN A 137 -0.96 -21.52 16.91
N ASN A 138 -0.96 -22.85 16.96
CA ASN A 138 -1.20 -23.76 15.85
C ASN A 138 -2.56 -23.48 15.19
N LYS A 139 -2.64 -22.38 14.45
CA LYS A 139 -3.79 -22.15 13.59
C LYS A 139 -3.64 -23.12 12.43
N HIS A 140 -4.43 -24.17 12.47
CA HIS A 140 -4.58 -25.08 11.34
C HIS A 140 -4.97 -24.27 10.12
N PHE A 141 -4.00 -24.03 9.22
CA PHE A 141 -4.27 -23.41 7.94
C PHE A 141 -4.06 -24.44 6.83
N LYS A 142 -4.92 -24.40 5.85
CA LYS A 142 -4.74 -25.18 4.61
C LYS A 142 -4.06 -24.27 3.58
N VAL A 143 -2.99 -24.76 2.97
CA VAL A 143 -2.27 -24.02 1.92
C VAL A 143 -3.21 -23.61 0.78
N SER A 144 -4.21 -24.46 0.47
CA SER A 144 -5.25 -24.12 -0.52
C SER A 144 -6.03 -22.85 -0.16
N ASN A 145 -6.27 -22.58 1.13
CA ASN A 145 -6.93 -21.35 1.55
C ASN A 145 -6.02 -20.13 1.37
N VAL A 146 -4.71 -20.28 1.60
CA VAL A 146 -3.75 -19.20 1.36
C VAL A 146 -3.73 -18.84 -0.12
N ILE A 147 -3.61 -19.84 -0.99
CA ILE A 147 -3.62 -19.64 -2.44
C ILE A 147 -4.94 -18.98 -2.86
N ARG A 148 -6.08 -19.53 -2.45
CA ARG A 148 -7.40 -18.99 -2.79
C ARG A 148 -7.59 -17.55 -2.35
N ASN A 149 -7.10 -17.17 -1.17
CA ASN A 149 -7.35 -15.85 -0.60
C ASN A 149 -6.34 -14.79 -1.05
N VAL A 150 -5.08 -15.16 -1.30
CA VAL A 150 -3.98 -14.22 -1.57
C VAL A 150 -3.63 -14.16 -3.04
N PHE A 151 -3.57 -15.30 -3.73
CA PHE A 151 -3.10 -15.38 -5.11
C PHE A 151 -3.89 -14.50 -6.09
N PRO A 152 -5.25 -14.45 -6.07
CA PRO A 152 -6.00 -13.57 -6.97
C PRO A 152 -5.66 -12.09 -6.78
N PHE A 153 -5.36 -11.67 -5.55
CA PHE A 153 -4.93 -10.30 -5.26
C PHE A 153 -3.57 -9.98 -5.87
N LEU A 154 -2.60 -10.88 -5.74
CA LEU A 154 -1.27 -10.70 -6.35
C LEU A 154 -1.36 -10.68 -7.88
N VAL A 155 -2.18 -11.55 -8.47
CA VAL A 155 -2.45 -11.57 -9.92
C VAL A 155 -3.05 -10.25 -10.37
N ALA A 156 -4.03 -9.72 -9.65
CA ALA A 156 -4.65 -8.43 -9.99
C ALA A 156 -3.64 -7.27 -9.97
N ILE A 157 -2.71 -7.25 -9.02
CA ILE A 157 -1.62 -6.25 -8.99
C ILE A 157 -0.74 -6.39 -10.25
N VAL A 158 -0.32 -7.61 -10.59
CA VAL A 158 0.53 -7.84 -11.77
C VAL A 158 -0.19 -7.43 -13.06
N LEU A 159 -1.47 -7.77 -13.19
CA LEU A 159 -2.29 -7.39 -14.34
C LEU A 159 -2.49 -5.87 -14.42
N ALA A 160 -2.61 -5.18 -13.29
CA ALA A 160 -2.70 -3.72 -13.24
C ALA A 160 -1.38 -3.03 -13.63
N LEU A 161 -0.22 -3.64 -13.30
CA LEU A 161 1.11 -3.12 -13.66
C LEU A 161 1.41 -3.27 -15.17
N LYS A 162 0.98 -4.39 -15.76
CA LYS A 162 1.11 -4.66 -17.19
C LYS A 162 -0.24 -5.10 -17.72
N PRO A 163 -1.07 -4.19 -18.20
CA PRO A 163 -2.34 -4.60 -18.78
C PRO A 163 -2.07 -5.56 -19.95
N ILE A 164 -2.38 -6.83 -19.74
CA ILE A 164 -2.26 -7.88 -20.73
C ILE A 164 -3.52 -7.79 -21.61
N GLY A 165 -3.33 -7.64 -22.91
CA GLY A 165 -4.44 -7.61 -23.87
C GLY A 165 -5.35 -6.38 -23.77
N GLY A 166 -4.87 -5.27 -23.20
CA GLY A 166 -5.64 -4.02 -23.12
C GLY A 166 -6.73 -4.03 -22.04
N LEU A 167 -6.64 -4.93 -21.05
CA LEU A 167 -7.57 -4.91 -19.92
C LEU A 167 -7.39 -3.66 -19.09
N ASP A 168 -8.49 -2.94 -18.90
CA ASP A 168 -8.54 -1.77 -18.03
C ASP A 168 -8.32 -2.21 -16.58
N PRO A 169 -7.42 -1.54 -15.81
CA PRO A 169 -7.22 -1.82 -14.40
C PRO A 169 -8.52 -1.84 -13.59
N TRP A 170 -9.50 -1.02 -13.94
CA TRP A 170 -10.81 -1.00 -13.30
C TRP A 170 -11.57 -2.32 -13.46
N LEU A 171 -11.47 -2.95 -14.63
CA LEU A 171 -12.07 -4.28 -14.85
C LEU A 171 -11.39 -5.33 -14.01
N VAL A 172 -10.05 -5.28 -13.90
CA VAL A 172 -9.27 -6.23 -13.09
C VAL A 172 -9.67 -6.13 -11.62
N PHE A 173 -9.72 -4.91 -11.06
CA PHE A 173 -10.12 -4.71 -9.67
C PHE A 173 -11.61 -4.93 -9.44
N GLY A 174 -12.46 -4.65 -10.43
CA GLY A 174 -13.89 -5.00 -10.39
C GLY A 174 -14.09 -6.51 -10.31
N ALA A 175 -13.39 -7.27 -11.14
CA ALA A 175 -13.42 -8.74 -11.10
C ALA A 175 -12.89 -9.29 -9.77
N LEU A 176 -11.82 -8.71 -9.23
CA LEU A 176 -11.28 -9.08 -7.93
C LEU A 176 -12.28 -8.79 -6.79
N LEU A 177 -12.96 -7.66 -6.82
CA LEU A 177 -14.02 -7.34 -5.87
C LEU A 177 -15.14 -8.39 -5.91
N PHE A 178 -15.62 -8.70 -7.11
CA PHE A 178 -16.65 -9.70 -7.33
C PHE A 178 -16.22 -11.09 -6.82
N TYR A 179 -14.97 -11.47 -7.09
CA TYR A 179 -14.40 -12.70 -6.57
C TYR A 179 -14.45 -12.75 -5.04
N TYR A 180 -14.02 -11.68 -4.34
CA TYR A 180 -14.06 -11.66 -2.88
C TYR A 180 -15.48 -11.58 -2.32
N MET A 181 -16.42 -10.94 -3.01
CA MET A 181 -17.83 -10.97 -2.62
C MET A 181 -18.39 -12.40 -2.65
N ILE A 182 -18.10 -13.17 -3.69
CA ILE A 182 -18.46 -14.59 -3.79
C ILE A 182 -17.77 -15.40 -2.67
N LEU A 183 -16.49 -15.21 -2.48
CA LEU A 183 -15.68 -15.94 -1.51
C LEU A 183 -16.16 -15.74 -0.07
N THR A 184 -16.61 -14.52 0.25
CA THR A 184 -17.06 -14.13 1.59
C THR A 184 -18.58 -14.18 1.75
N LEU A 185 -19.31 -14.49 0.67
CA LEU A 185 -20.78 -14.45 0.60
C LEU A 185 -21.37 -13.09 1.06
N THR A 186 -20.62 -12.01 0.82
CA THR A 186 -21.00 -10.65 1.24
C THR A 186 -21.67 -9.93 0.07
N TRP A 187 -23.00 -9.96 0.05
CA TRP A 187 -23.84 -9.33 -0.98
C TRP A 187 -24.58 -8.10 -0.48
N ASP A 188 -24.43 -7.75 0.79
CA ASP A 188 -25.07 -6.58 1.37
C ASP A 188 -24.36 -5.31 0.88
N TYR A 189 -25.05 -4.56 0.01
CA TYR A 189 -24.54 -3.32 -0.56
C TYR A 189 -24.31 -2.25 0.50
N LYS A 190 -25.11 -2.19 1.59
CA LYS A 190 -24.91 -1.23 2.68
C LYS A 190 -23.60 -1.48 3.40
N LYS A 191 -23.30 -2.75 3.63
CA LYS A 191 -22.03 -3.18 4.21
C LYS A 191 -20.85 -2.83 3.31
N LEU A 192 -20.96 -3.08 2.01
CA LEU A 192 -19.92 -2.74 1.03
C LEU A 192 -19.70 -1.23 0.94
N LEU A 193 -20.78 -0.44 0.96
CA LEU A 193 -20.69 1.02 0.99
C LEU A 193 -20.06 1.53 2.30
N GLY A 194 -20.26 0.84 3.42
CA GLY A 194 -19.60 1.15 4.68
C GLY A 194 -18.08 1.06 4.65
N PHE A 195 -17.50 0.33 3.68
CA PHE A 195 -16.05 0.30 3.45
C PHE A 195 -15.54 1.46 2.60
N VAL A 196 -16.42 2.29 2.05
CA VAL A 196 -16.06 3.39 1.17
C VAL A 196 -15.80 4.64 2.00
N ASP A 197 -14.61 5.19 1.90
CA ASP A 197 -14.28 6.50 2.45
C ASP A 197 -14.73 7.59 1.47
N PHE A 198 -15.96 8.07 1.65
CA PHE A 198 -16.53 9.12 0.79
C PHE A 198 -15.76 10.43 0.87
N LYS A 199 -15.14 10.75 2.01
CA LYS A 199 -14.28 11.93 2.16
C LYS A 199 -13.06 11.80 1.25
N LEU A 200 -12.44 10.63 1.22
CA LEU A 200 -11.32 10.38 0.32
C LEU A 200 -11.75 10.44 -1.15
N LEU A 201 -12.92 9.90 -1.52
CA LEU A 201 -13.44 10.01 -2.90
C LEU A 201 -13.68 11.46 -3.29
N ALA A 202 -14.24 12.28 -2.39
CA ALA A 202 -14.43 13.71 -2.64
C ALA A 202 -13.11 14.42 -2.90
N TRP A 203 -12.07 14.14 -2.08
CA TRP A 203 -10.74 14.69 -2.29
C TRP A 203 -10.14 14.26 -3.63
N VAL A 204 -10.26 12.99 -4.01
CA VAL A 204 -9.78 12.50 -5.32
C VAL A 204 -10.51 13.21 -6.46
N ALA A 205 -11.83 13.39 -6.36
CA ALA A 205 -12.60 14.13 -7.36
C ALA A 205 -12.11 15.58 -7.50
N VAL A 206 -11.91 16.29 -6.38
CA VAL A 206 -11.36 17.66 -6.41
C VAL A 206 -9.99 17.69 -7.07
N ILE A 207 -9.10 16.75 -6.74
CA ILE A 207 -7.76 16.68 -7.32
C ILE A 207 -7.84 16.47 -8.84
N ILE A 208 -8.72 15.58 -9.31
CA ILE A 208 -8.90 15.33 -10.76
C ILE A 208 -9.41 16.59 -11.46
N VAL A 209 -10.38 17.30 -10.86
CA VAL A 209 -10.90 18.56 -11.43
C VAL A 209 -9.80 19.61 -11.52
N VAL A 210 -9.03 19.82 -10.43
CA VAL A 210 -7.91 20.77 -10.41
C VAL A 210 -6.84 20.38 -11.42
N ALA A 211 -6.48 19.09 -11.48
CA ALA A 211 -5.49 18.62 -12.44
C ALA A 211 -5.92 18.83 -13.89
N ASN A 212 -7.17 18.54 -14.22
CA ASN A 212 -7.71 18.78 -15.57
C ASN A 212 -7.75 20.28 -15.89
N PHE A 213 -8.22 21.11 -14.95
CA PHE A 213 -8.22 22.56 -15.12
C PHE A 213 -6.80 23.10 -15.36
N THR A 214 -5.84 22.67 -14.55
CA THR A 214 -4.42 23.08 -14.72
C THR A 214 -3.89 22.65 -16.07
N ARG A 215 -4.20 21.43 -16.53
CA ARG A 215 -3.74 20.91 -17.82
C ARG A 215 -4.34 21.70 -18.99
N GLU A 216 -5.63 22.02 -18.95
CA GLU A 216 -6.32 22.78 -19.98
C GLU A 216 -5.81 24.22 -20.05
N ASN A 217 -5.44 24.81 -18.92
CA ASN A 217 -4.98 26.20 -18.83
C ASN A 217 -3.45 26.30 -18.65
N THR A 218 -2.69 25.26 -18.99
CA THR A 218 -1.21 25.23 -18.78
C THR A 218 -0.50 26.41 -19.46
N ASN A 219 -0.91 26.78 -20.68
CA ASN A 219 -0.30 27.86 -21.43
C ASN A 219 -0.57 29.22 -20.78
N ASP A 220 -1.79 29.44 -20.30
CA ASP A 220 -2.17 30.70 -19.64
C ASP A 220 -1.48 30.85 -18.28
N ILE A 221 -1.43 29.75 -17.52
CA ILE A 221 -0.70 29.69 -16.24
C ILE A 221 0.79 29.96 -16.46
N LYS A 222 1.38 29.35 -17.50
CA LYS A 222 2.78 29.57 -17.84
C LYS A 222 3.04 31.02 -18.23
N ALA A 223 2.22 31.59 -19.09
CA ALA A 223 2.32 33.00 -19.49
C ALA A 223 2.16 33.95 -18.29
N TYR A 224 1.24 33.66 -17.38
CA TYR A 224 1.07 34.42 -16.16
C TYR A 224 2.30 34.37 -15.26
N LEU A 225 2.88 33.18 -15.07
CA LEU A 225 4.08 32.97 -14.24
C LEU A 225 5.32 33.64 -14.85
N GLU A 226 5.46 33.59 -16.18
CA GLU A 226 6.55 34.27 -16.90
C GLU A 226 6.43 35.82 -16.78
N ASN A 227 5.22 36.35 -16.83
CA ASN A 227 4.96 37.79 -16.70
C ASN A 227 5.09 38.33 -15.26
N THR A 228 4.98 37.46 -14.25
CA THR A 228 5.10 37.85 -12.83
C THR A 228 6.53 37.79 -12.29
N ALA A 229 7.54 37.68 -13.16
CA ALA A 229 8.94 37.54 -12.78
C ALA A 229 9.25 36.38 -11.83
N PHE A 230 8.39 35.36 -11.81
CA PHE A 230 8.64 34.13 -11.11
C PHE A 230 9.57 33.27 -11.96
N ASP A 231 10.86 33.34 -11.69
CA ASP A 231 11.82 32.43 -12.31
C ASP A 231 11.66 31.04 -11.69
N ILE A 232 10.90 30.17 -12.38
CA ILE A 232 10.65 28.77 -11.98
C ILE A 232 11.96 27.97 -11.92
N ASN A 233 13.02 28.45 -12.57
CA ASN A 233 14.33 27.81 -12.57
C ASN A 233 15.15 28.12 -11.31
N THR A 234 14.75 29.08 -10.51
CA THR A 234 15.41 29.34 -9.22
C THR A 234 14.91 28.39 -8.13
N ILE A 235 15.83 27.96 -7.27
CA ILE A 235 15.56 27.12 -6.10
C ILE A 235 14.44 27.73 -5.23
N THR A 236 14.32 29.06 -5.21
CA THR A 236 13.29 29.79 -4.48
C THR A 236 11.89 29.61 -5.09
N GLY A 237 11.76 29.61 -6.42
CA GLY A 237 10.51 29.32 -7.10
C GLY A 237 10.02 27.89 -6.85
N PHE A 238 10.94 26.93 -6.86
CA PHE A 238 10.63 25.54 -6.54
C PHE A 238 10.16 25.34 -5.08
N SER A 239 10.74 26.08 -4.14
CA SER A 239 10.38 26.01 -2.71
C SER A 239 8.99 26.57 -2.42
N ILE A 240 8.53 27.58 -3.16
CA ILE A 240 7.19 28.14 -3.02
C ILE A 240 6.15 27.20 -3.64
N ILE A 241 6.40 26.61 -4.79
CA ILE A 241 5.49 25.65 -5.44
C ILE A 241 5.39 24.35 -4.63
N SER A 242 6.45 23.94 -3.93
CA SER A 242 6.41 22.75 -3.08
C SER A 242 5.75 22.99 -1.72
N ALA A 243 5.52 24.23 -1.33
CA ALA A 243 4.85 24.59 -0.08
C ALA A 243 3.33 24.86 -0.27
N LEU A 244 2.84 24.97 -1.49
CA LEU A 244 1.43 25.07 -1.88
C LEU A 244 0.88 23.67 -2.23
#